data_1053a36d619c085195761dd396767f5f
#
_entry.id   1053a36d619c085195761dd396767f5f
#
_cell.length_a   1.000
_cell.length_b   1.000
_cell.length_c   1.000
_cell.angle_alpha   90.00
_cell.angle_beta   90.00
_cell.angle_gamma   90.00
#
_symmetry.space_group_name_H-M   'P 1'
#
loop_
_entity.id
_entity.type
_entity.pdbx_description
1 polymer ?
#
loop_
_entity_poly.entity_id
_entity_poly.type
_entity_poly.pdbx_seq_one_letter_code
_entity_poly.pdbx_strand_id
1 'polypeptide(L)'
;MTTAEQKQDGQHRDSSDFVITQTFDAPRELVFQSWVEPERLAQWWGPVGFELSVLALDLQPGGIFHYGMRADNGYEMWGKFTYQAIEAPARIVSILSFADKQGNAVQHPVSATWPLQSFNTMTLTEENGKTTMTLRSAPHKATDEQHETFKQGFESMKQGFKATFGQLAQYLARVQ
;
A
#
# COMPACT_ATOMS: atom_id res chain seq x y z
N MET A 1 -5.75 -7.01 -46.37
CA MET A 1 -4.95 -5.94 -45.75
C MET A 1 -5.56 -5.66 -44.41
N THR A 2 -5.02 -6.27 -43.35
CA THR A 2 -5.57 -6.13 -42.00
C THR A 2 -4.52 -5.47 -41.17
N THR A 3 -4.75 -4.21 -40.83
CA THR A 3 -3.90 -3.44 -39.94
C THR A 3 -4.09 -3.95 -38.53
N ALA A 4 -3.05 -4.52 -37.96
CA ALA A 4 -3.04 -4.92 -36.56
C ALA A 4 -3.08 -3.65 -35.69
N GLU A 5 -4.20 -3.47 -35.01
CA GLU A 5 -4.28 -2.50 -33.91
C GLU A 5 -3.40 -3.00 -32.76
N GLN A 6 -2.25 -2.39 -32.64
CA GLN A 6 -1.47 -2.46 -31.42
C GLN A 6 -2.26 -1.73 -30.34
N LYS A 7 -2.87 -2.48 -29.43
CA LYS A 7 -3.29 -1.96 -28.15
C LYS A 7 -2.03 -1.51 -27.41
N GLN A 8 -1.73 -0.24 -27.49
CA GLN A 8 -0.84 0.41 -26.55
C GLN A 8 -1.57 0.39 -25.21
N ASP A 9 -1.10 -0.44 -24.29
CA ASP A 9 -1.36 -0.28 -22.87
C ASP A 9 -0.80 1.09 -22.47
N GLY A 10 -1.65 2.10 -22.60
CA GLY A 10 -1.34 3.45 -22.15
C GLY A 10 -1.24 3.44 -20.64
N GLN A 11 -0.04 3.26 -20.11
CA GLN A 11 0.27 3.75 -18.78
C GLN A 11 0.05 5.26 -18.82
N HIS A 12 -1.18 5.69 -18.50
CA HIS A 12 -1.45 7.07 -18.16
C HIS A 12 -0.61 7.37 -16.92
N ARG A 13 0.54 7.97 -17.13
CA ARG A 13 1.24 8.71 -16.09
C ARG A 13 0.42 9.96 -15.82
N ASP A 14 -0.70 9.76 -15.15
CA ASP A 14 -1.50 10.88 -14.71
C ASP A 14 -0.73 11.59 -13.59
N SER A 15 -0.50 12.91 -13.75
CA SER A 15 0.12 13.78 -12.75
C SER A 15 -0.69 13.86 -11.45
N SER A 16 -1.87 13.24 -11.40
CA SER A 16 -2.76 13.15 -10.24
C SER A 16 -2.49 11.95 -9.32
N ASP A 17 -1.59 11.02 -9.70
CA ASP A 17 -1.26 9.88 -8.85
C ASP A 17 -0.31 10.30 -7.72
N PHE A 18 -0.56 9.76 -6.54
CA PHE A 18 0.40 9.83 -5.46
C PHE A 18 1.56 8.86 -5.71
N VAL A 19 2.80 9.33 -5.63
CA VAL A 19 4.00 8.50 -5.81
C VAL A 19 4.98 8.79 -4.70
N ILE A 20 5.45 7.74 -4.04
CA ILE A 20 6.54 7.83 -3.05
C ILE A 20 7.58 6.75 -3.35
N THR A 21 8.84 7.13 -3.25
CA THR A 21 9.99 6.24 -3.50
C THR A 21 10.90 6.27 -2.28
N GLN A 22 11.39 5.10 -1.87
CA GLN A 22 12.38 4.97 -0.80
C GLN A 22 13.35 3.84 -1.11
N THR A 23 14.62 4.07 -0.77
CA THR A 23 15.67 3.05 -0.90
C THR A 23 15.99 2.47 0.47
N PHE A 24 16.07 1.14 0.53
CA PHE A 24 16.43 0.38 1.72
C PHE A 24 17.77 -0.32 1.51
N ASP A 25 18.58 -0.35 2.55
CA ASP A 25 19.84 -1.11 2.57
C ASP A 25 19.56 -2.59 2.90
N ALA A 26 18.87 -3.26 1.99
CA ALA A 26 18.45 -4.64 2.11
C ALA A 26 18.19 -5.26 0.73
N PRO A 27 18.38 -6.58 0.56
CA PRO A 27 18.06 -7.24 -0.70
C PRO A 27 16.54 -7.25 -0.97
N ARG A 28 16.19 -7.20 -2.24
CA ARG A 28 14.82 -7.13 -2.73
C ARG A 28 13.93 -8.23 -2.16
N GLU A 29 14.44 -9.43 -2.08
CA GLU A 29 13.69 -10.57 -1.56
C GLU A 29 13.26 -10.38 -0.11
N LEU A 30 14.15 -9.86 0.75
CA LEU A 30 13.83 -9.56 2.14
C LEU A 30 12.79 -8.43 2.25
N VAL A 31 12.91 -7.40 1.43
CA VAL A 31 11.90 -6.32 1.38
C VAL A 31 10.55 -6.88 0.94
N PHE A 32 10.52 -7.72 -0.08
CA PHE A 32 9.29 -8.35 -0.54
C PHE A 32 8.66 -9.25 0.54
N GLN A 33 9.44 -10.11 1.19
CA GLN A 33 8.98 -10.94 2.30
C GLN A 33 8.38 -10.12 3.44
N SER A 34 8.94 -8.94 3.70
CA SER A 34 8.42 -8.03 4.73
C SER A 34 7.03 -7.49 4.40
N TRP A 35 6.63 -7.50 3.14
CA TRP A 35 5.30 -7.09 2.67
C TRP A 35 4.28 -8.23 2.64
N VAL A 36 4.71 -9.47 2.67
CA VAL A 36 3.81 -10.61 2.44
C VAL A 36 3.74 -11.62 3.59
N GLU A 37 4.68 -11.60 4.50
CA GLU A 37 4.68 -12.48 5.67
C GLU A 37 4.01 -11.79 6.86
N PRO A 38 2.95 -12.41 7.47
CA PRO A 38 2.17 -11.77 8.53
C PRO A 38 3.00 -11.34 9.74
N GLU A 39 3.95 -12.18 10.16
CA GLU A 39 4.81 -11.90 11.30
C GLU A 39 5.72 -10.68 11.04
N ARG A 40 6.13 -10.50 9.79
CA ARG A 40 6.95 -9.35 9.38
C ARG A 40 6.11 -8.09 9.26
N LEU A 41 4.94 -8.17 8.64
CA LEU A 41 4.00 -7.04 8.54
C LEU A 41 3.63 -6.48 9.91
N ALA A 42 3.42 -7.34 10.90
CA ALA A 42 3.10 -6.93 12.26
C ALA A 42 4.20 -6.08 12.92
N GLN A 43 5.43 -6.12 12.41
CA GLN A 43 6.56 -5.40 12.98
C GLN A 43 6.69 -3.96 12.49
N TRP A 44 6.10 -3.61 11.35
CA TRP A 44 6.37 -2.32 10.75
C TRP A 44 5.17 -1.63 10.08
N TRP A 45 4.15 -2.39 9.65
CA TRP A 45 3.01 -1.80 8.96
C TRP A 45 2.14 -0.97 9.90
N GLY A 46 1.66 0.18 9.41
CA GLY A 46 0.75 1.07 10.12
C GLY A 46 1.43 2.32 10.71
N PRO A 47 0.65 3.26 11.23
CA PRO A 47 1.16 4.48 11.83
C PRO A 47 2.01 4.21 13.07
N VAL A 48 2.95 5.12 13.36
CA VAL A 48 3.73 5.09 14.61
C VAL A 48 2.78 5.15 15.81
N GLY A 49 3.03 4.29 16.80
CA GLY A 49 2.21 4.22 18.02
C GLY A 49 1.01 3.29 17.95
N PHE A 50 0.84 2.57 16.82
CA PHE A 50 -0.19 1.54 16.68
C PHE A 50 0.42 0.15 16.69
N GLU A 51 -0.26 -0.77 17.37
CA GLU A 51 0.02 -2.20 17.30
C GLU A 51 -0.84 -2.82 16.20
N LEU A 52 -0.21 -3.61 15.33
CA LEU A 52 -0.88 -4.28 14.21
C LEU A 52 -1.29 -5.70 14.60
N SER A 53 -2.53 -6.06 14.27
CA SER A 53 -3.02 -7.43 14.29
C SER A 53 -3.39 -7.86 12.87
N VAL A 54 -2.90 -9.00 12.42
CA VAL A 54 -3.30 -9.61 11.15
C VAL A 54 -4.53 -10.48 11.40
N LEU A 55 -5.66 -10.09 10.84
CA LEU A 55 -6.94 -10.82 11.01
C LEU A 55 -7.13 -11.88 9.93
N ALA A 56 -6.69 -11.60 8.70
CA ALA A 56 -6.70 -12.53 7.58
C ALA A 56 -5.62 -12.15 6.59
N LEU A 57 -4.97 -13.16 6.01
CA LEU A 57 -4.02 -12.95 4.92
C LEU A 57 -4.11 -14.12 3.95
N ASP A 58 -4.61 -13.84 2.77
CA ASP A 58 -4.66 -14.76 1.64
C ASP A 58 -3.86 -14.16 0.47
N LEU A 59 -2.63 -14.61 0.31
CA LEU A 59 -1.64 -14.05 -0.60
C LEU A 59 -1.78 -14.64 -2.00
N GLN A 60 -2.88 -14.29 -2.67
CA GLN A 60 -3.13 -14.64 -4.07
C GLN A 60 -4.02 -13.59 -4.72
N PRO A 61 -4.06 -13.48 -6.05
CA PRO A 61 -4.99 -12.60 -6.73
C PRO A 61 -6.44 -12.89 -6.31
N GLY A 62 -7.17 -11.84 -5.91
CA GLY A 62 -8.50 -11.95 -5.32
C GLY A 62 -8.52 -12.19 -3.81
N GLY A 63 -7.39 -12.56 -3.20
CA GLY A 63 -7.26 -12.71 -1.76
C GLY A 63 -7.16 -11.36 -1.04
N ILE A 64 -7.32 -11.37 0.27
CA ILE A 64 -7.29 -10.15 1.10
C ILE A 64 -6.23 -10.23 2.19
N PHE A 65 -5.69 -9.07 2.54
CA PHE A 65 -5.02 -8.81 3.80
C PHE A 65 -5.90 -7.88 4.61
N HIS A 66 -6.50 -8.41 5.67
CA HIS A 66 -7.33 -7.67 6.62
C HIS A 66 -6.59 -7.52 7.93
N TYR A 67 -6.45 -6.30 8.41
CA TYR A 67 -5.67 -5.98 9.60
C TYR A 67 -6.40 -5.00 10.50
N GLY A 68 -6.11 -5.10 11.79
CA GLY A 68 -6.52 -4.14 12.80
C GLY A 68 -5.31 -3.39 13.34
N MET A 69 -5.52 -2.15 13.71
CA MET A 69 -4.50 -1.29 14.34
C MET A 69 -5.08 -0.73 15.62
N ARG A 70 -4.31 -0.79 16.71
CA ARG A 70 -4.72 -0.31 18.02
C ARG A 70 -3.67 0.61 18.59
N ALA A 71 -4.11 1.80 19.02
CA ALA A 71 -3.29 2.74 19.75
C ALA A 71 -3.33 2.49 21.27
N ASP A 72 -2.35 2.99 22.01
CA ASP A 72 -2.24 2.83 23.46
C ASP A 72 -3.47 3.36 24.23
N ASN A 73 -4.15 4.37 23.70
CA ASN A 73 -5.37 4.92 24.28
C ASN A 73 -6.63 4.07 24.02
N GLY A 74 -6.48 2.92 23.36
CA GLY A 74 -7.57 2.00 23.01
C GLY A 74 -8.29 2.32 21.71
N TYR A 75 -7.90 3.36 20.97
CA TYR A 75 -8.45 3.65 19.65
C TYR A 75 -8.10 2.53 18.68
N GLU A 76 -9.10 2.05 17.95
CA GLU A 76 -8.94 0.97 16.98
C GLU A 76 -9.39 1.42 15.60
N MET A 77 -8.69 0.96 14.57
CA MET A 77 -9.07 1.12 13.18
C MET A 77 -8.68 -0.13 12.39
N TRP A 78 -9.36 -0.36 11.29
CA TRP A 78 -9.10 -1.52 10.42
C TRP A 78 -8.87 -1.07 8.99
N GLY A 79 -8.15 -1.89 8.26
CA GLY A 79 -7.90 -1.69 6.85
C GLY A 79 -7.81 -3.03 6.14
N LYS A 80 -7.89 -2.98 4.82
CA LYS A 80 -7.67 -4.16 4.00
C LYS A 80 -7.04 -3.84 2.65
N PHE A 81 -6.23 -4.77 2.19
CA PHE A 81 -5.82 -4.88 0.80
C PHE A 81 -6.62 -6.01 0.13
N THR A 82 -7.03 -5.77 -1.10
CA THR A 82 -7.49 -6.83 -1.99
C THR A 82 -6.45 -6.98 -3.08
N TYR A 83 -5.76 -8.11 -3.12
CA TYR A 83 -4.68 -8.33 -4.08
C TYR A 83 -5.23 -8.49 -5.49
N GLN A 84 -4.61 -7.80 -6.44
CA GLN A 84 -4.89 -7.90 -7.87
C GLN A 84 -3.82 -8.70 -8.60
N ALA A 85 -2.57 -8.49 -8.23
CA ALA A 85 -1.42 -9.21 -8.77
C ALA A 85 -0.30 -9.28 -7.73
N ILE A 86 0.39 -10.40 -7.69
CA ILE A 86 1.56 -10.62 -6.84
C ILE A 86 2.64 -11.25 -7.71
N GLU A 87 3.69 -10.51 -7.95
CA GLU A 87 4.82 -10.90 -8.80
C GLU A 87 6.10 -10.87 -7.97
N ALA A 88 6.35 -11.96 -7.25
CA ALA A 88 7.50 -12.07 -6.36
C ALA A 88 8.81 -12.09 -7.14
N PRO A 89 9.85 -11.42 -6.68
CA PRO A 89 9.92 -10.50 -5.54
C PRO A 89 9.84 -9.02 -5.94
N ALA A 90 9.11 -8.68 -7.01
CA ALA A 90 9.26 -7.37 -7.67
C ALA A 90 8.04 -6.47 -7.59
N ARG A 91 6.82 -7.02 -7.45
CA ARG A 91 5.63 -6.19 -7.63
C ARG A 91 4.41 -6.75 -6.89
N ILE A 92 3.65 -5.85 -6.26
CA ILE A 92 2.33 -6.13 -5.69
C ILE A 92 1.36 -5.06 -6.19
N VAL A 93 0.22 -5.48 -6.72
CA VAL A 93 -0.89 -4.62 -7.09
C VAL A 93 -2.07 -4.94 -6.20
N SER A 94 -2.64 -3.93 -5.56
CA SER A 94 -3.74 -4.11 -4.61
C SER A 94 -4.70 -2.94 -4.61
N ILE A 95 -5.91 -3.21 -4.13
CA ILE A 95 -6.89 -2.17 -3.79
C ILE A 95 -6.91 -2.06 -2.27
N LEU A 96 -6.67 -0.85 -1.78
CA LEU A 96 -6.62 -0.52 -0.36
C LEU A 96 -7.88 0.23 0.04
N SER A 97 -8.44 -0.10 1.20
CA SER A 97 -9.54 0.65 1.82
C SER A 97 -9.43 0.64 3.34
N PHE A 98 -10.04 1.64 3.99
CA PHE A 98 -10.44 1.47 5.38
C PHE A 98 -11.46 0.33 5.46
N ALA A 99 -11.49 -0.37 6.57
CA ALA A 99 -12.39 -1.50 6.77
C ALA A 99 -13.02 -1.44 8.16
N ASP A 100 -14.10 -2.20 8.33
CA ASP A 100 -14.61 -2.52 9.65
C ASP A 100 -13.94 -3.80 10.19
N LYS A 101 -14.31 -4.19 11.40
CA LYS A 101 -13.78 -5.39 12.04
C LYS A 101 -14.10 -6.68 11.27
N GLN A 102 -15.16 -6.68 10.47
CA GLN A 102 -15.59 -7.81 9.65
C GLN A 102 -14.92 -7.85 8.26
N GLY A 103 -14.15 -6.81 7.92
CA GLY A 103 -13.45 -6.73 6.63
C GLY A 103 -14.24 -6.06 5.51
N ASN A 104 -15.36 -5.40 5.81
CA ASN A 104 -16.09 -4.60 4.84
C ASN A 104 -15.39 -3.26 4.62
N ALA A 105 -15.32 -2.79 3.37
CA ALA A 105 -14.80 -1.46 3.07
C ALA A 105 -15.73 -0.38 3.66
N VAL A 106 -15.13 0.59 4.35
CA VAL A 106 -15.86 1.70 5.00
C VAL A 106 -15.24 3.03 4.62
N GLN A 107 -16.02 4.09 4.76
CA GLN A 107 -15.58 5.45 4.49
C GLN A 107 -14.50 5.90 5.49
N HIS A 108 -13.62 6.79 5.04
CA HIS A 108 -12.62 7.42 5.89
C HIS A 108 -13.28 8.04 7.13
N PRO A 109 -12.71 7.83 8.35
CA PRO A 109 -13.37 8.23 9.61
C PRO A 109 -13.65 9.73 9.73
N VAL A 110 -12.86 10.58 9.07
CA VAL A 110 -12.94 12.05 9.23
C VAL A 110 -13.11 12.79 7.90
N SER A 111 -13.24 12.09 6.78
CA SER A 111 -13.41 12.72 5.46
C SER A 111 -14.44 12.00 4.62
N ALA A 112 -15.60 12.61 4.44
CA ALA A 112 -16.71 12.05 3.64
C ALA A 112 -16.39 12.04 2.12
N THR A 113 -15.45 12.86 1.66
CA THR A 113 -15.07 12.98 0.25
C THR A 113 -13.77 12.26 -0.09
N TRP A 114 -13.18 11.56 0.89
CA TRP A 114 -12.03 10.68 0.62
C TRP A 114 -12.50 9.47 -0.20
N PRO A 115 -11.72 9.03 -1.21
CA PRO A 115 -12.09 7.86 -2.00
C PRO A 115 -12.30 6.64 -1.10
N LEU A 116 -13.34 5.86 -1.37
CA LEU A 116 -13.59 4.62 -0.64
C LEU A 116 -12.44 3.62 -0.81
N GLN A 117 -11.86 3.60 -2.01
CA GLN A 117 -10.78 2.68 -2.37
C GLN A 117 -9.68 3.42 -3.13
N SER A 118 -8.46 2.96 -2.96
CA SER A 118 -7.32 3.36 -3.78
C SER A 118 -6.69 2.15 -4.46
N PHE A 119 -6.25 2.36 -5.69
CA PHE A 119 -5.51 1.37 -6.47
C PHE A 119 -4.02 1.61 -6.27
N ASN A 120 -3.30 0.62 -5.78
CA ASN A 120 -1.91 0.75 -5.40
C ASN A 120 -1.03 -0.22 -6.19
N THR A 121 0.10 0.27 -6.65
CA THR A 121 1.15 -0.53 -7.25
C THR A 121 2.44 -0.30 -6.46
N MET A 122 2.98 -1.35 -5.87
CA MET A 122 4.27 -1.35 -5.22
C MET A 122 5.26 -2.11 -6.09
N THR A 123 6.37 -1.49 -6.43
CA THR A 123 7.44 -2.11 -7.21
C THR A 123 8.76 -2.05 -6.46
N LEU A 124 9.57 -3.08 -6.63
CA LEU A 124 10.90 -3.22 -6.03
C LEU A 124 11.94 -3.45 -7.11
N THR A 125 12.99 -2.64 -7.10
CA THR A 125 14.18 -2.83 -7.92
C THR A 125 15.41 -2.93 -7.04
N GLU A 126 16.34 -3.79 -7.37
CA GLU A 126 17.58 -3.98 -6.61
C GLU A 126 18.79 -3.61 -7.43
N GLU A 127 19.71 -2.88 -6.80
CA GLU A 127 21.02 -2.54 -7.35
C GLU A 127 22.04 -2.50 -6.21
N ASN A 128 23.14 -3.24 -6.37
CA ASN A 128 24.24 -3.30 -5.40
C ASN A 128 23.77 -3.65 -3.96
N GLY A 129 22.82 -4.59 -3.82
CA GLY A 129 22.31 -5.04 -2.53
C GLY A 129 21.35 -4.07 -1.86
N LYS A 130 20.98 -2.99 -2.54
CA LYS A 130 19.99 -2.01 -2.08
C LYS A 130 18.71 -2.11 -2.90
N THR A 131 17.57 -1.98 -2.25
CA THR A 131 16.28 -2.05 -2.90
C THR A 131 15.59 -0.69 -2.92
N THR A 132 15.20 -0.25 -4.10
CA THR A 132 14.36 0.93 -4.28
C THR A 132 12.91 0.48 -4.42
N MET A 133 12.08 0.95 -3.50
CA MET A 133 10.64 0.71 -3.48
C MET A 133 9.92 1.94 -4.00
N THR A 134 9.02 1.76 -4.95
CA THR A 134 8.13 2.80 -5.44
C THR A 134 6.69 2.38 -5.18
N LEU A 135 5.95 3.20 -4.45
CA LEU A 135 4.52 3.06 -4.24
C LEU A 135 3.79 4.12 -5.05
N ARG A 136 2.91 3.68 -5.92
CA ARG A 136 1.98 4.53 -6.67
C ARG A 136 0.57 4.25 -6.21
N SER A 137 -0.19 5.30 -5.92
CA SER A 137 -1.56 5.21 -5.43
C SER A 137 -2.47 6.18 -6.17
N ALA A 138 -3.63 5.70 -6.58
CA ALA A 138 -4.65 6.49 -7.25
C ALA A 138 -6.04 6.13 -6.71
N PRO A 139 -7.00 7.08 -6.68
CA PRO A 139 -8.39 6.75 -6.34
C PRO A 139 -8.95 5.70 -7.31
N HIS A 140 -9.67 4.74 -6.78
CA HIS A 140 -10.27 3.64 -7.55
C HIS A 140 -11.77 3.81 -7.62
N LYS A 141 -12.35 3.86 -8.84
CA LYS A 141 -13.79 4.05 -9.08
C LYS A 141 -14.35 5.26 -8.31
N ALA A 142 -13.65 6.37 -8.39
CA ALA A 142 -13.92 7.57 -7.60
C ALA A 142 -14.57 8.68 -8.43
N THR A 143 -15.28 9.58 -7.74
CA THR A 143 -15.83 10.80 -8.33
C THR A 143 -14.74 11.86 -8.52
N ASP A 144 -15.01 12.89 -9.31
CA ASP A 144 -14.10 14.03 -9.49
C ASP A 144 -13.80 14.73 -8.15
N GLU A 145 -14.81 14.86 -7.28
CA GLU A 145 -14.63 15.41 -5.94
C GLU A 145 -13.69 14.56 -5.09
N GLN A 146 -13.81 13.24 -5.16
CA GLN A 146 -12.92 12.32 -4.46
C GLN A 146 -11.48 12.37 -5.00
N HIS A 147 -11.30 12.52 -6.31
CA HIS A 147 -9.98 12.73 -6.91
C HIS A 147 -9.34 14.02 -6.41
N GLU A 148 -10.11 15.10 -6.31
CA GLU A 148 -9.61 16.39 -5.81
C GLU A 148 -9.25 16.31 -4.32
N THR A 149 -10.08 15.69 -3.49
CA THR A 149 -9.79 15.47 -2.07
C THR A 149 -8.52 14.65 -1.88
N PHE A 150 -8.34 13.59 -2.65
CA PHE A 150 -7.15 12.74 -2.63
C PHE A 150 -5.89 13.55 -2.94
N LYS A 151 -5.94 14.37 -3.98
CA LYS A 151 -4.83 15.24 -4.40
C LYS A 151 -4.44 16.25 -3.31
N GLN A 152 -5.44 16.84 -2.65
CA GLN A 152 -5.22 17.75 -1.52
C GLN A 152 -4.56 17.05 -0.32
N GLY A 153 -4.71 15.73 -0.20
CA GLY A 153 -4.13 14.91 0.85
C GLY A 153 -2.68 14.46 0.62
N PHE A 154 -2.07 14.78 -0.50
CA PHE A 154 -0.74 14.25 -0.87
C PHE A 154 0.35 14.52 0.16
N GLU A 155 0.40 15.73 0.71
CA GLU A 155 1.41 16.06 1.72
C GLU A 155 1.23 15.26 3.01
N SER A 156 0.00 15.10 3.46
CA SER A 156 -0.33 14.28 4.63
C SER A 156 -0.02 12.80 4.39
N MET A 157 -0.37 12.29 3.21
CA MET A 157 -0.03 10.91 2.81
C MET A 157 1.48 10.69 2.77
N LYS A 158 2.21 11.63 2.20
CA LYS A 158 3.68 11.56 2.13
C LYS A 158 4.31 11.47 3.52
N GLN A 159 3.87 12.28 4.45
CA GLN A 159 4.35 12.25 5.83
C GLN A 159 4.01 10.92 6.52
N GLY A 160 2.78 10.43 6.35
CA GLY A 160 2.34 9.16 6.91
C GLY A 160 3.12 7.96 6.37
N PHE A 161 3.27 7.88 5.06
CA PHE A 161 4.05 6.79 4.43
C PHE A 161 5.55 6.87 4.78
N LYS A 162 6.11 8.06 4.84
CA LYS A 162 7.50 8.25 5.28
C LYS A 162 7.74 7.68 6.68
N ALA A 163 6.83 7.93 7.61
CA ALA A 163 6.91 7.40 8.97
C ALA A 163 6.78 5.86 8.97
N THR A 164 5.82 5.31 8.26
CA THR A 164 5.61 3.86 8.15
C THR A 164 6.81 3.18 7.49
N PHE A 165 7.33 3.72 6.41
CA PHE A 165 8.52 3.16 5.74
C PHE A 165 9.80 3.35 6.55
N GLY A 166 9.86 4.37 7.40
CA GLY A 166 10.91 4.48 8.42
C GLY A 166 10.89 3.31 9.40
N GLN A 167 9.73 2.84 9.81
CA GLN A 167 9.58 1.63 10.61
C GLN A 167 10.05 0.37 9.86
N LEU A 168 9.74 0.28 8.57
CA LEU A 168 10.26 -0.81 7.72
C LEU A 168 11.79 -0.77 7.65
N ALA A 169 12.39 0.39 7.45
CA ALA A 169 13.84 0.52 7.42
C ALA A 169 14.50 0.07 8.74
N GLN A 170 13.93 0.44 9.87
CA GLN A 170 14.41 0.00 11.18
C GLN A 170 14.26 -1.51 11.37
N TYR A 171 13.15 -2.08 10.94
CA TYR A 171 12.90 -3.51 10.98
C TYR A 171 13.94 -4.26 10.13
N LEU A 172 14.14 -3.83 8.89
CA LEU A 172 15.11 -4.45 7.98
C LEU A 172 16.54 -4.41 8.55
N ALA A 173 16.92 -3.33 9.22
CA ALA A 173 18.22 -3.22 9.86
C ALA A 173 18.40 -4.22 11.03
N ARG A 174 17.30 -4.57 11.72
CA ARG A 174 17.35 -5.54 12.84
C ARG A 174 17.45 -6.99 12.40
N VAL A 175 16.92 -7.33 11.23
CA VAL A 175 16.80 -8.72 10.78
C VAL A 175 17.87 -9.17 9.78
N GLN A 176 18.83 -8.29 9.51
CA GLN A 176 19.99 -8.59 8.68
C GLN A 176 21.21 -9.00 9.48
#